data_1c74ada162153a07eec7ae1946b66e93
#
_entry.id   1c74ada162153a07eec7ae1946b66e93
#
_cell.length_a   1.000
_cell.length_b   1.000
_cell.length_c   1.000
_cell.angle_alpha   90.00
_cell.angle_beta   90.00
_cell.angle_gamma   90.00
#
_symmetry.space_group_name_H-M   'P 1'
#
loop_
_entity.id
_entity.type
_entity.pdbx_description
1 polymer ?
#
loop_
_entity_poly.entity_id
_entity_poly.type
_entity_poly.pdbx_seq_one_letter_code
_entity_poly.pdbx_strand_id
1 'polypeptide(L)'
;MLKKYKILLASIVLTIAGIIVVLGFWLFGSYFGHKQFFLGMTEHELFDVVQDFYSENEEQIQKENQNQRKDRIDRLSIAFKEKYPQINVDTIKSIFENQNFNRKNDRQNGSDSTGNSKSKMSRHFISSYVVRTINWNEATIDSLQIRLEKSLRERDMYSPFILQISNLPNEEERNKEFYHQRYKESKSRPIVIDQSENLYLEVDYINPTVYLLKQIGWQLLFSLILIIALIGTFWTLLVTIRKQNQLAKMRKAFVNNMTHELKTPVSTVMAAIESIQRYGAKDDKERMNRYLSISRQELEHLSDMIERVLQVDVAETNGVLLEKTWFDLDNLIDESMENAKLFAKKEVDIQKTITGDSFQIFADQAHIKNVINNLLDNAIKYAGDQVKINIALSENGDRYRLSIQDNGIGIPKAYQKGVFDLFFRVPSGNIHNVKGFGLGLAYVKQIIQQHQGTIDLSSEEAVGSTFVIDLPKQS
;
A
#
# COMPACT_ATOMS: atom_id res chain seq x y z
N MET A 1 -20.38 -18.28 12.02
CA MET A 1 -19.51 -17.61 11.03
C MET A 1 -19.18 -16.15 11.39
N LEU A 2 -20.13 -15.31 11.75
CA LEU A 2 -19.91 -13.89 12.12
C LEU A 2 -18.88 -13.68 13.27
N LYS A 3 -18.83 -14.54 14.27
CA LYS A 3 -17.87 -14.46 15.38
C LYS A 3 -16.43 -14.69 14.92
N LYS A 4 -16.19 -15.69 14.06
CA LYS A 4 -14.84 -15.97 13.50
C LYS A 4 -14.34 -14.84 12.60
N TYR A 5 -15.24 -14.22 11.82
CA TYR A 5 -14.90 -13.06 10.98
C TYR A 5 -14.51 -11.82 11.81
N LYS A 6 -15.25 -11.54 12.90
CA LYS A 6 -14.91 -10.43 13.81
C LYS A 6 -13.55 -10.64 14.47
N ILE A 7 -13.23 -11.88 14.89
CA ILE A 7 -11.93 -12.20 15.48
C ILE A 7 -10.80 -12.04 14.47
N LEU A 8 -10.97 -12.52 13.23
CA LEU A 8 -9.98 -12.36 12.16
C LEU A 8 -9.75 -10.88 11.87
N LEU A 9 -10.81 -10.09 11.73
CA LEU A 9 -10.72 -8.65 11.49
C LEU A 9 -10.01 -7.93 12.65
N ALA A 10 -10.34 -8.28 13.88
CA ALA A 10 -9.68 -7.72 15.07
C ALA A 10 -8.19 -8.09 15.11
N SER A 11 -7.81 -9.32 14.78
CA SER A 11 -6.40 -9.74 14.74
C SER A 11 -5.61 -8.98 13.68
N ILE A 12 -6.18 -8.76 12.49
CA ILE A 12 -5.53 -8.01 11.42
C ILE A 12 -5.35 -6.55 11.81
N VAL A 13 -6.37 -5.91 12.38
CA VAL A 13 -6.28 -4.52 12.87
C VAL A 13 -5.21 -4.40 13.95
N LEU A 14 -5.14 -5.36 14.87
CA LEU A 14 -4.12 -5.39 15.91
C LEU A 14 -2.71 -5.53 15.32
N THR A 15 -2.55 -6.39 14.33
CA THR A 15 -1.26 -6.58 13.63
C THR A 15 -0.80 -5.31 12.92
N ILE A 16 -1.71 -4.64 12.20
CA ILE A 16 -1.40 -3.36 11.52
C ILE A 16 -1.03 -2.29 12.55
N ALA A 17 -1.79 -2.17 13.64
CA ALA A 17 -1.49 -1.23 14.72
C ALA A 17 -0.10 -1.52 15.32
N GLY A 18 0.24 -2.79 15.56
CA GLY A 18 1.56 -3.21 16.03
C GLY A 18 2.69 -2.80 15.08
N ILE A 19 2.51 -3.00 13.79
CA ILE A 19 3.50 -2.62 12.77
C ILE A 19 3.69 -1.08 12.75
N ILE A 20 2.61 -0.30 12.82
CA ILE A 20 2.68 1.17 12.86
C ILE A 20 3.44 1.65 14.10
N VAL A 21 3.20 1.04 15.26
CA VAL A 21 3.92 1.36 16.50
C VAL A 21 5.41 1.06 16.37
N VAL A 22 5.77 -0.11 15.82
CA VAL A 22 7.17 -0.49 15.59
C VAL A 22 7.87 0.46 14.62
N LEU A 23 7.20 0.81 13.51
CA LEU A 23 7.73 1.79 12.55
C LEU A 23 7.91 3.18 13.19
N GLY A 24 6.94 3.63 13.99
CA GLY A 24 7.04 4.90 14.70
C GLY A 24 8.21 4.91 15.67
N PHE A 25 8.40 3.84 16.43
CA PHE A 25 9.54 3.70 17.35
C PHE A 25 10.88 3.66 16.59
N TRP A 26 10.94 2.95 15.48
CA TRP A 26 12.13 2.90 14.63
C TRP A 26 12.50 4.26 14.03
N LEU A 27 11.52 5.00 13.50
CA LEU A 27 11.72 6.35 12.98
C LEU A 27 12.16 7.33 14.07
N PHE A 28 11.57 7.24 15.26
CA PHE A 28 11.96 8.06 16.41
C PHE A 28 13.40 7.77 16.83
N GLY A 29 13.77 6.49 16.93
CA GLY A 29 15.15 6.07 17.24
C GLY A 29 16.15 6.54 16.19
N SER A 30 15.80 6.46 14.91
CA SER A 30 16.62 6.95 13.80
C SER A 30 16.82 8.46 13.86
N TYR A 31 15.73 9.23 14.07
CA TYR A 31 15.81 10.69 14.25
C TYR A 31 16.74 11.07 15.39
N PHE A 32 16.59 10.43 16.54
CA PHE A 32 17.41 10.70 17.71
C PHE A 32 18.88 10.32 17.49
N GLY A 33 19.15 9.18 16.85
CA GLY A 33 20.48 8.74 16.47
C GLY A 33 21.18 9.72 15.53
N HIS A 34 20.49 10.18 14.48
CA HIS A 34 21.03 11.19 13.56
C HIS A 34 21.27 12.54 14.25
N LYS A 35 20.40 12.94 15.18
CA LYS A 35 20.62 14.16 15.98
C LYS A 35 21.86 14.06 16.84
N GLN A 36 22.09 12.95 17.53
CA GLN A 36 23.30 12.75 18.34
C GLN A 36 24.56 12.73 17.48
N PHE A 37 24.52 12.04 16.34
CA PHE A 37 25.64 12.02 15.39
C PHE A 37 25.98 13.42 14.88
N PHE A 38 24.96 14.20 14.47
CA PHE A 38 25.13 15.56 14.00
C PHE A 38 25.77 16.46 15.04
N LEU A 39 25.30 16.44 16.29
CA LEU A 39 25.87 17.24 17.37
C LEU A 39 27.28 16.78 17.73
N GLY A 40 27.58 15.49 17.71
CA GLY A 40 28.93 14.97 17.96
C GLY A 40 29.94 15.34 16.87
N MET A 41 29.53 15.32 15.60
CA MET A 41 30.35 15.78 14.48
C MET A 41 30.63 17.27 14.54
N THR A 42 29.61 18.06 14.92
CA THR A 42 29.78 19.51 15.10
C THR A 42 30.76 19.82 16.20
N GLU A 43 30.72 19.08 17.31
CA GLU A 43 31.70 19.22 18.40
C GLU A 43 33.12 18.98 17.90
N HIS A 44 33.31 17.96 17.06
CA HIS A 44 34.61 17.67 16.47
C HIS A 44 35.10 18.77 15.54
N GLU A 45 34.25 19.27 14.67
CA GLU A 45 34.56 20.38 13.77
C GLU A 45 34.85 21.69 14.55
N LEU A 46 34.07 21.97 15.58
CA LEU A 46 34.35 23.13 16.45
C LEU A 46 35.72 23.00 17.11
N PHE A 47 36.07 21.80 17.59
CA PHE A 47 37.37 21.56 18.18
C PHE A 47 38.49 21.78 17.17
N ASP A 48 38.37 21.27 15.95
CA ASP A 48 39.39 21.42 14.89
C ASP A 48 39.52 22.92 14.51
N VAL A 49 38.42 23.64 14.33
CA VAL A 49 38.45 25.09 14.01
C VAL A 49 39.12 25.89 15.12
N VAL A 50 38.82 25.59 16.39
CA VAL A 50 39.46 26.24 17.54
C VAL A 50 40.96 25.92 17.61
N GLN A 51 41.34 24.67 17.33
CA GLN A 51 42.74 24.26 17.32
C GLN A 51 43.54 24.96 16.20
N ASP A 52 42.96 25.07 15.01
CA ASP A 52 43.59 25.80 13.89
C ASP A 52 43.74 27.28 14.21
N PHE A 53 42.69 27.87 14.77
CA PHE A 53 42.73 29.27 15.23
C PHE A 53 43.88 29.51 16.27
N TYR A 54 44.07 28.62 17.23
CA TYR A 54 45.15 28.73 18.19
C TYR A 54 46.52 28.55 17.51
N SER A 55 46.68 27.65 16.57
CA SER A 55 47.97 27.41 15.90
C SER A 55 48.38 28.63 15.05
N GLU A 56 47.44 29.25 14.34
CA GLU A 56 47.71 30.50 13.59
C GLU A 56 48.11 31.65 14.50
N ASN A 57 47.45 31.83 15.64
CA ASN A 57 47.79 32.87 16.61
C ASN A 57 49.11 32.60 17.30
N GLU A 58 49.46 31.34 17.56
CA GLU A 58 50.77 30.99 18.14
C GLU A 58 51.89 31.39 17.18
N GLU A 59 51.79 31.08 15.87
CA GLU A 59 52.76 31.53 14.87
C GLU A 59 52.87 33.06 14.81
N GLN A 60 51.78 33.77 14.88
CA GLN A 60 51.76 35.22 14.81
C GLN A 60 52.40 35.84 16.08
N ILE A 61 52.08 35.32 17.26
CA ILE A 61 52.65 35.74 18.54
C ILE A 61 54.15 35.40 18.57
N GLN A 62 54.58 34.25 18.05
CA GLN A 62 56.02 33.91 17.98
C GLN A 62 56.76 34.85 17.03
N LYS A 63 56.20 35.23 15.88
CA LYS A 63 56.82 36.17 14.95
C LYS A 63 56.90 37.59 15.59
N GLU A 64 55.88 38.02 16.28
CA GLU A 64 55.85 39.31 16.96
C GLU A 64 56.88 39.37 18.11
N ASN A 65 56.95 38.33 18.93
CA ASN A 65 57.99 38.16 19.96
C ASN A 65 59.40 38.14 19.40
N GLN A 66 59.63 37.48 18.25
CA GLN A 66 60.91 37.51 17.58
C GLN A 66 61.29 38.91 17.08
N ASN A 67 60.33 39.64 16.54
CA ASN A 67 60.53 41.01 16.07
C ASN A 67 60.81 41.96 17.26
N GLN A 68 60.01 41.93 18.33
CA GLN A 68 60.25 42.70 19.54
C GLN A 68 61.63 42.37 20.19
N ARG A 69 61.99 41.10 20.13
CA ARG A 69 63.34 40.66 20.61
C ARG A 69 64.48 41.22 19.76
N LYS A 70 64.33 41.21 18.43
CA LYS A 70 65.33 41.84 17.54
C LYS A 70 65.43 43.35 17.83
N ASP A 71 64.32 44.06 17.90
CA ASP A 71 64.28 45.48 18.22
C ASP A 71 64.93 45.79 19.60
N ARG A 72 64.68 44.93 20.61
CA ARG A 72 65.27 45.08 21.93
C ARG A 72 66.78 44.81 21.90
N ILE A 73 67.25 43.81 21.17
CA ILE A 73 68.66 43.54 21.00
C ILE A 73 69.32 44.70 20.25
N ASP A 74 68.69 45.23 19.21
CA ASP A 74 69.20 46.37 18.47
C ASP A 74 69.34 47.62 19.34
N ARG A 75 68.28 47.95 20.11
CA ARG A 75 68.32 49.10 21.05
C ARG A 75 69.38 48.93 22.15
N LEU A 76 69.47 47.72 22.71
CA LEU A 76 70.52 47.42 23.71
C LEU A 76 71.92 47.50 23.10
N SER A 77 72.13 47.01 21.90
CA SER A 77 73.41 47.04 21.21
C SER A 77 73.87 48.47 20.88
N ILE A 78 72.92 49.34 20.53
CA ILE A 78 73.19 50.77 20.29
C ILE A 78 73.56 51.47 21.62
N ALA A 79 72.79 51.26 22.70
CA ALA A 79 73.05 51.84 24.02
C ALA A 79 74.41 51.36 24.61
N PHE A 80 74.75 50.10 24.38
CA PHE A 80 76.08 49.53 24.76
C PHE A 80 77.22 50.16 23.96
N LYS A 81 77.01 50.43 22.68
CA LYS A 81 78.03 51.07 21.84
C LYS A 81 78.28 52.51 22.24
N GLU A 82 77.30 53.24 22.65
CA GLU A 82 77.45 54.61 23.19
C GLU A 82 78.30 54.60 24.47
N LYS A 83 78.16 53.59 25.31
CA LYS A 83 78.86 53.47 26.55
C LYS A 83 80.29 52.86 26.38
N TYR A 84 80.47 52.03 25.34
CA TYR A 84 81.76 51.31 25.06
C TYR A 84 82.10 51.43 23.56
N PRO A 85 82.62 52.55 23.06
CA PRO A 85 82.79 52.79 21.63
C PRO A 85 83.75 51.87 20.95
N GLN A 86 84.64 51.11 21.70
CA GLN A 86 85.65 50.22 21.19
C GLN A 86 85.09 48.81 20.79
N ILE A 87 83.85 48.46 21.15
CA ILE A 87 83.29 47.13 20.87
C ILE A 87 82.45 47.20 19.61
N ASN A 88 82.66 46.19 18.71
CA ASN A 88 81.85 46.10 17.49
C ASN A 88 80.40 45.73 17.82
N VAL A 89 79.43 46.39 17.16
CA VAL A 89 78.04 46.18 17.37
C VAL A 89 77.66 44.73 17.09
N ASP A 90 78.20 44.11 16.06
CA ASP A 90 77.96 42.73 15.67
C ASP A 90 78.38 41.73 16.76
N THR A 91 79.46 42.03 17.49
CA THR A 91 79.91 41.22 18.63
C THR A 91 78.93 41.34 19.80
N ILE A 92 78.37 42.51 20.05
CA ILE A 92 77.36 42.70 21.07
C ILE A 92 76.04 41.97 20.72
N LYS A 93 75.60 42.07 19.46
CA LYS A 93 74.41 41.37 18.99
C LYS A 93 74.61 39.84 19.16
N SER A 94 75.75 39.27 18.72
CA SER A 94 76.04 37.85 18.84
C SER A 94 76.07 37.31 20.26
N ILE A 95 76.46 38.16 21.23
CA ILE A 95 76.47 37.82 22.67
C ILE A 95 75.01 37.76 23.19
N PHE A 96 74.21 38.73 22.83
CA PHE A 96 72.77 38.75 23.25
C PHE A 96 71.96 37.69 22.56
N GLU A 97 72.27 37.31 21.34
CA GLU A 97 71.67 36.19 20.65
C GLU A 97 72.05 34.84 21.26
N ASN A 98 73.32 34.61 21.55
CA ASN A 98 73.80 33.34 22.08
C ASN A 98 73.50 33.08 23.57
N GLN A 99 73.35 34.07 24.42
CA GLN A 99 73.01 33.87 25.82
C GLN A 99 71.64 33.17 26.06
N ASN A 100 70.76 33.16 25.08
CA ASN A 100 69.47 32.48 25.22
C ASN A 100 69.38 31.12 24.55
N PHE A 101 70.38 30.75 23.72
CA PHE A 101 70.45 29.39 23.13
C PHE A 101 70.66 28.32 24.18
N ASN A 102 71.53 28.61 25.20
CA ASN A 102 71.77 27.71 26.30
C ASN A 102 70.56 27.49 27.24
N ARG A 103 69.68 28.47 27.42
CA ARG A 103 68.49 28.31 28.28
C ARG A 103 67.38 27.41 27.63
N LYS A 104 67.37 27.26 26.30
CA LYS A 104 66.40 26.37 25.62
C LYS A 104 66.83 24.91 25.67
N ASN A 105 68.17 24.65 25.61
CA ASN A 105 68.70 23.27 25.66
C ASN A 105 68.57 22.63 27.05
N ASP A 106 68.67 23.40 28.14
CA ASP A 106 68.51 22.87 29.50
C ASP A 106 67.06 22.51 29.86
N ARG A 107 66.05 23.01 29.11
CA ARG A 107 64.65 22.61 29.29
C ARG A 107 64.20 21.43 28.45
N GLN A 108 64.95 21.09 27.39
CA GLN A 108 64.64 19.91 26.57
C GLN A 108 65.31 18.60 27.06
N ASN A 109 66.36 18.68 27.89
CA ASN A 109 67.06 17.53 28.42
C ASN A 109 66.58 17.00 29.78
N GLY A 110 65.46 17.53 30.29
CA GLY A 110 64.93 17.20 31.63
C GLY A 110 63.77 16.22 31.68
N SER A 111 63.42 15.57 30.58
CA SER A 111 62.30 14.59 30.61
C SER A 111 62.46 13.47 29.61
N ASP A 112 63.49 12.62 29.81
CA ASP A 112 63.50 11.29 29.23
C ASP A 112 63.85 10.28 30.32
N SER A 113 62.82 9.67 30.90
CA SER A 113 62.90 8.28 31.35
C SER A 113 61.48 7.73 31.64
N THR A 114 61.26 6.63 30.99
CA THR A 114 60.36 5.53 31.29
C THR A 114 58.94 5.56 30.72
N GLY A 115 58.70 4.59 29.82
CA GLY A 115 57.49 3.79 29.83
C GLY A 115 56.58 3.85 28.62
N ASN A 116 56.93 3.07 27.66
CA ASN A 116 56.07 2.33 26.72
C ASN A 116 54.55 2.47 26.92
N SER A 117 53.86 3.17 26.01
CA SER A 117 52.52 2.80 25.60
C SER A 117 52.14 3.53 24.31
N LYS A 118 51.95 2.76 23.22
CA LYS A 118 51.44 3.24 21.94
C LYS A 118 49.98 3.65 22.08
N SER A 119 49.71 4.95 22.22
CA SER A 119 48.49 5.54 21.71
C SER A 119 48.84 6.84 21.01
N LYS A 120 48.80 6.82 19.69
CA LYS A 120 48.83 8.02 18.85
C LYS A 120 47.58 8.86 19.10
N MET A 121 47.59 9.58 20.18
CA MET A 121 46.75 10.73 20.39
C MET A 121 47.70 11.86 20.75
N SER A 122 48.31 12.42 19.71
CA SER A 122 49.05 13.67 19.82
C SER A 122 48.09 14.78 20.18
N ARG A 123 47.74 14.88 21.48
CA ARG A 123 47.17 16.10 22.03
C ARG A 123 48.21 17.17 21.88
N HIS A 124 48.09 18.02 20.86
CA HIS A 124 48.81 19.28 20.82
C HIS A 124 48.41 20.06 22.06
N PHE A 125 49.25 20.08 23.07
CA PHE A 125 49.10 20.93 24.26
C PHE A 125 49.23 22.38 23.80
N ILE A 126 48.09 23.06 23.64
CA ILE A 126 48.07 24.49 23.36
C ILE A 126 48.77 25.16 24.51
N SER A 127 49.76 26.00 24.22
CA SER A 127 50.52 26.71 25.25
C SER A 127 49.57 27.59 26.03
N SER A 128 49.52 27.45 27.35
CA SER A 128 48.72 28.31 28.26
C SER A 128 48.99 29.81 28.09
N TYR A 129 50.14 30.15 27.48
CA TYR A 129 50.46 31.53 27.14
C TYR A 129 49.64 32.04 25.94
N VAL A 130 49.44 31.24 24.93
CA VAL A 130 48.62 31.61 23.73
C VAL A 130 47.20 31.83 24.13
N VAL A 131 46.63 30.95 24.95
CA VAL A 131 45.27 31.08 25.48
C VAL A 131 45.03 32.40 26.22
N ARG A 132 45.96 32.85 27.05
CA ARG A 132 45.88 34.06 27.79
C ARG A 132 46.08 35.34 26.97
N THR A 133 46.65 35.28 25.78
CA THR A 133 46.87 36.43 24.90
C THR A 133 45.76 36.68 23.93
N ILE A 134 44.86 35.70 23.75
CA ILE A 134 43.68 35.88 22.89
C ILE A 134 42.59 36.63 23.62
N ASN A 135 42.14 37.72 23.02
CA ASN A 135 41.00 38.48 23.52
C ASN A 135 39.73 37.90 22.96
N TRP A 136 38.92 37.29 23.83
CA TRP A 136 37.63 36.66 23.48
C TRP A 136 36.53 37.74 23.36
N ASN A 137 36.63 38.60 22.33
CA ASN A 137 35.63 39.58 21.99
C ASN A 137 34.66 39.05 20.90
N GLU A 138 33.61 39.85 20.62
CA GLU A 138 32.62 39.52 19.57
C GLU A 138 33.28 39.26 18.21
N ALA A 139 34.29 40.04 17.83
CA ALA A 139 34.99 39.88 16.55
C ALA A 139 35.73 38.53 16.43
N THR A 140 36.27 38.03 17.54
CA THR A 140 36.92 36.71 17.60
C THR A 140 35.88 35.62 17.46
N ILE A 141 34.75 35.73 18.12
CA ILE A 141 33.65 34.78 18.04
C ILE A 141 33.06 34.75 16.61
N ASP A 142 32.85 35.92 16.01
CA ASP A 142 32.36 36.02 14.62
C ASP A 142 33.32 35.37 13.61
N SER A 143 34.64 35.56 13.80
CA SER A 143 35.67 34.91 12.98
C SER A 143 35.61 33.40 13.09
N LEU A 144 35.46 32.85 14.29
CA LEU A 144 35.29 31.41 14.53
C LEU A 144 33.96 30.90 13.97
N GLN A 145 32.90 31.68 14.11
CA GLN A 145 31.59 31.33 13.55
C GLN A 145 31.64 31.17 12.00
N ILE A 146 32.29 32.13 11.31
CA ILE A 146 32.47 32.11 9.86
C ILE A 146 33.31 30.88 9.44
N ARG A 147 34.38 30.57 10.18
CA ARG A 147 35.23 29.42 9.91
C ARG A 147 34.47 28.10 10.10
N LEU A 148 33.74 27.97 11.20
CA LEU A 148 32.91 26.79 11.50
C LEU A 148 31.78 26.64 10.47
N GLU A 149 31.12 27.73 10.10
CA GLU A 149 30.10 27.70 9.07
C GLU A 149 30.66 27.20 7.73
N LYS A 150 31.82 27.66 7.33
CA LYS A 150 32.51 27.19 6.11
C LYS A 150 32.81 25.69 6.20
N SER A 151 33.39 25.22 7.30
CA SER A 151 33.73 23.80 7.48
C SER A 151 32.47 22.92 7.45
N LEU A 152 31.39 23.32 8.13
CA LEU A 152 30.13 22.57 8.13
C LEU A 152 29.45 22.56 6.76
N ARG A 153 29.56 23.65 5.97
CA ARG A 153 29.04 23.70 4.60
C ARG A 153 29.82 22.78 3.66
N GLU A 154 31.12 22.73 3.77
CA GLU A 154 31.97 21.84 2.97
C GLU A 154 31.66 20.35 3.22
N ARG A 155 31.18 20.01 4.40
CA ARG A 155 30.77 18.65 4.78
C ARG A 155 29.26 18.37 4.60
N ASP A 156 28.52 19.29 4.02
CA ASP A 156 27.04 19.17 3.81
C ASP A 156 26.26 19.01 5.13
N MET A 157 26.79 19.53 6.24
CA MET A 157 26.22 19.44 7.60
C MET A 157 25.75 20.78 8.16
N TYR A 158 25.48 21.75 7.30
CA TYR A 158 25.10 23.07 7.74
C TYR A 158 23.65 23.13 8.23
N SER A 159 23.49 23.71 9.42
CA SER A 159 22.22 24.19 9.97
C SER A 159 22.49 25.53 10.68
N PRO A 160 21.57 26.50 10.68
CA PRO A 160 21.75 27.77 11.37
C PRO A 160 22.08 27.59 12.85
N PHE A 161 23.16 28.22 13.30
CA PHE A 161 23.65 28.13 14.67
C PHE A 161 24.22 29.45 15.15
N ILE A 162 24.39 29.56 16.46
CA ILE A 162 25.06 30.68 17.14
C ILE A 162 26.15 30.08 18.01
N LEU A 163 27.36 30.70 17.98
CA LEU A 163 28.42 30.37 18.91
C LEU A 163 28.21 31.19 20.20
N GLN A 164 28.25 30.51 21.33
CA GLN A 164 28.11 31.15 22.64
C GLN A 164 29.28 30.79 23.55
N ILE A 165 29.78 31.79 24.28
CA ILE A 165 30.71 31.55 25.37
C ILE A 165 29.90 31.42 26.66
N SER A 166 30.14 30.34 27.38
CA SER A 166 29.54 30.07 28.67
C SER A 166 30.59 29.90 29.77
N ASN A 167 30.33 30.45 30.96
CA ASN A 167 31.08 30.16 32.17
C ASN A 167 30.35 29.01 32.87
N LEU A 168 30.94 27.82 32.87
CA LEU A 168 30.37 26.68 33.58
C LEU A 168 30.91 26.63 35.02
N PRO A 169 30.05 26.67 36.02
CA PRO A 169 30.48 26.42 37.39
C PRO A 169 30.83 24.95 37.57
N ASN A 170 31.91 24.68 38.25
CA ASN A 170 32.44 23.42 38.81
C ASN A 170 32.13 22.07 38.17
N GLU A 171 33.09 21.11 38.31
CA GLU A 171 33.09 19.73 37.78
C GLU A 171 31.87 18.86 38.15
N GLU A 172 31.09 19.21 39.17
CA GLU A 172 29.92 18.44 39.63
C GLU A 172 28.70 18.55 38.67
N GLU A 173 28.58 19.64 37.90
CA GLU A 173 27.52 19.78 36.89
C GLU A 173 27.77 19.08 35.54
N ARG A 174 28.92 18.42 35.40
CA ARG A 174 29.22 17.57 34.25
C ARG A 174 28.48 16.23 34.27
N ASN A 175 27.40 16.11 34.99
CA ASN A 175 26.62 14.87 35.12
C ASN A 175 25.96 14.50 33.78
N LYS A 176 25.74 13.18 33.55
CA LYS A 176 25.05 12.65 32.35
C LYS A 176 23.73 13.33 32.06
N GLU A 177 23.00 13.80 33.09
CA GLU A 177 21.75 14.52 32.98
C GLU A 177 21.91 15.89 32.30
N PHE A 178 22.96 16.63 32.61
CA PHE A 178 23.29 17.90 31.99
C PHE A 178 23.52 17.77 30.48
N TYR A 179 24.31 16.75 30.08
CA TYR A 179 24.50 16.49 28.65
C TYR A 179 23.22 16.01 27.96
N HIS A 180 22.38 15.27 28.65
CA HIS A 180 21.10 14.81 28.10
C HIS A 180 20.13 15.98 27.85
N GLN A 181 20.10 16.96 28.73
CA GLN A 181 19.29 18.17 28.59
C GLN A 181 19.77 19.03 27.40
N ARG A 182 21.09 19.20 27.24
CA ARG A 182 21.68 19.91 26.10
C ARG A 182 21.35 19.28 24.74
N TYR A 183 21.35 17.95 24.64
CA TYR A 183 20.89 17.29 23.43
C TYR A 183 19.41 17.56 23.12
N LYS A 184 18.56 17.70 24.12
CA LYS A 184 17.18 18.13 23.93
C LYS A 184 17.11 19.55 23.34
N GLU A 185 17.93 20.45 23.86
CA GLU A 185 17.99 21.85 23.45
C GLU A 185 18.75 22.10 22.14
N SER A 186 19.26 21.04 21.49
CA SER A 186 20.04 21.13 20.24
C SER A 186 21.37 21.86 20.38
N LYS A 187 21.99 21.78 21.54
CA LYS A 187 23.30 22.36 21.83
C LYS A 187 24.42 21.32 21.73
N SER A 188 25.59 21.72 21.23
CA SER A 188 26.78 20.88 21.27
C SER A 188 27.31 20.74 22.70
N ARG A 189 28.24 19.79 22.91
CA ARG A 189 29.00 19.81 24.15
C ARG A 189 29.91 21.03 24.21
N PRO A 190 30.08 21.64 25.37
CA PRO A 190 30.99 22.76 25.53
C PRO A 190 32.45 22.32 25.38
N ILE A 191 33.22 23.06 24.61
CA ILE A 191 34.67 22.88 24.46
C ILE A 191 35.36 23.90 25.35
N VAL A 192 36.35 23.43 26.11
CA VAL A 192 37.18 24.30 26.97
C VAL A 192 38.05 25.20 26.10
N ILE A 193 37.90 26.50 26.19
CA ILE A 193 38.75 27.49 25.53
C ILE A 193 39.76 28.13 26.49
N ASP A 194 39.38 28.39 27.75
CA ASP A 194 40.30 28.78 28.78
C ASP A 194 39.98 28.08 30.11
N GLN A 195 40.94 27.26 30.57
CA GLN A 195 40.78 26.53 31.82
C GLN A 195 40.98 27.41 33.04
N SER A 196 41.71 28.51 32.91
CA SER A 196 42.02 29.42 34.03
C SER A 196 40.86 30.33 34.38
N GLU A 197 40.05 30.69 33.39
CA GLU A 197 38.82 31.53 33.54
C GLU A 197 37.53 30.74 33.44
N ASN A 198 37.60 29.39 33.33
CA ASN A 198 36.45 28.49 33.13
C ASN A 198 35.58 28.90 31.94
N LEU A 199 36.20 29.31 30.84
CA LEU A 199 35.52 29.69 29.62
C LEU A 199 35.32 28.46 28.71
N TYR A 200 34.08 28.31 28.23
CA TYR A 200 33.68 27.25 27.36
C TYR A 200 32.99 27.82 26.12
N LEU A 201 33.23 27.21 24.96
CA LEU A 201 32.57 27.52 23.70
C LEU A 201 31.58 26.43 23.36
N GLU A 202 30.36 26.80 23.02
CA GLU A 202 29.32 25.87 22.59
C GLU A 202 28.60 26.37 21.34
N VAL A 203 28.06 25.42 20.56
CA VAL A 203 27.21 25.68 19.40
C VAL A 203 25.76 25.47 19.81
N ASP A 204 24.94 26.51 19.64
CA ASP A 204 23.49 26.42 19.81
C ASP A 204 22.80 26.47 18.45
N TYR A 205 22.11 25.37 18.07
CA TYR A 205 21.41 25.27 16.81
C TYR A 205 20.00 25.82 16.93
N ILE A 206 19.65 26.79 16.09
CA ILE A 206 18.33 27.42 16.08
C ILE A 206 17.26 26.43 15.65
N ASN A 207 17.51 25.64 14.58
CA ASN A 207 16.58 24.64 14.09
C ASN A 207 17.27 23.55 13.23
N PRO A 208 17.82 22.49 13.82
CA PRO A 208 18.46 21.43 13.06
C PRO A 208 17.48 20.46 12.38
N THR A 209 16.16 20.64 12.57
CA THR A 209 15.13 19.71 12.09
C THR A 209 15.10 19.58 10.59
N VAL A 210 15.34 20.64 9.83
CA VAL A 210 15.36 20.60 8.36
C VAL A 210 16.49 19.70 7.85
N TYR A 211 17.70 19.84 8.43
CA TYR A 211 18.83 18.98 8.13
C TYR A 211 18.53 17.52 8.48
N LEU A 212 18.00 17.27 9.68
CA LEU A 212 17.67 15.91 10.15
C LEU A 212 16.59 15.25 9.29
N LEU A 213 15.54 16.00 8.89
CA LEU A 213 14.50 15.47 7.98
C LEU A 213 15.06 15.11 6.60
N LYS A 214 16.03 15.86 6.07
CA LYS A 214 16.72 15.52 4.82
C LYS A 214 17.46 14.19 4.96
N GLN A 215 18.13 13.94 6.09
CA GLN A 215 18.87 12.71 6.35
C GLN A 215 17.97 11.47 6.49
N ILE A 216 16.84 11.60 7.17
CA ILE A 216 15.88 10.49 7.33
C ILE A 216 14.83 10.42 6.21
N GLY A 217 14.91 11.30 5.19
CA GLY A 217 13.90 11.42 4.13
C GLY A 217 13.58 10.10 3.42
N TRP A 218 14.61 9.32 3.07
CA TRP A 218 14.43 8.00 2.47
C TRP A 218 13.69 7.02 3.39
N GLN A 219 13.98 7.06 4.69
CA GLN A 219 13.33 6.20 5.69
C GLN A 219 11.85 6.58 5.85
N LEU A 220 11.53 7.88 5.84
CA LEU A 220 10.17 8.39 5.86
C LEU A 220 9.40 7.96 4.61
N LEU A 221 10.00 8.10 3.42
CA LEU A 221 9.39 7.68 2.16
C LEU A 221 9.13 6.17 2.15
N PHE A 222 10.11 5.36 2.55
CA PHE A 222 9.97 3.91 2.60
C PHE A 222 8.89 3.47 3.59
N SER A 223 8.83 4.07 4.78
CA SER A 223 7.80 3.77 5.78
C SER A 223 6.40 4.14 5.27
N LEU A 224 6.26 5.26 4.55
CA LEU A 224 5.00 5.68 3.93
C LEU A 224 4.53 4.69 2.87
N ILE A 225 5.43 4.26 1.97
CA ILE A 225 5.14 3.25 0.94
C ILE A 225 4.67 1.94 1.60
N LEU A 226 5.35 1.50 2.64
CA LEU A 226 5.01 0.27 3.37
C LEU A 226 3.63 0.36 4.02
N ILE A 227 3.27 1.50 4.62
CA ILE A 227 1.95 1.73 5.20
C ILE A 227 0.87 1.69 4.11
N ILE A 228 1.10 2.34 2.96
CA ILE A 228 0.16 2.32 1.83
C ILE A 228 -0.03 0.90 1.31
N ALA A 229 1.04 0.14 1.14
CA ALA A 229 0.99 -1.26 0.71
C ALA A 229 0.20 -2.15 1.69
N LEU A 230 0.40 -1.96 2.99
CA LEU A 230 -0.34 -2.65 4.05
C LEU A 230 -1.84 -2.34 3.97
N ILE A 231 -2.22 -1.06 3.84
CA ILE A 231 -3.62 -0.65 3.72
C ILE A 231 -4.24 -1.25 2.44
N GLY A 232 -3.51 -1.21 1.32
CA GLY A 232 -3.96 -1.80 0.04
C GLY A 232 -4.19 -3.32 0.14
N THR A 233 -3.25 -4.04 0.73
CA THR A 233 -3.38 -5.49 0.95
C THR A 233 -4.57 -5.80 1.86
N PHE A 234 -4.76 -5.04 2.92
CA PHE A 234 -5.90 -5.21 3.82
C PHE A 234 -7.24 -4.97 3.10
N TRP A 235 -7.31 -3.91 2.28
CA TRP A 235 -8.50 -3.60 1.49
C TRP A 235 -8.88 -4.73 0.54
N THR A 236 -7.90 -5.26 -0.22
CA THR A 236 -8.12 -6.38 -1.13
C THR A 236 -8.58 -7.65 -0.40
N LEU A 237 -7.99 -7.93 0.76
CA LEU A 237 -8.38 -9.07 1.60
C LEU A 237 -9.81 -8.94 2.13
N LEU A 238 -10.21 -7.74 2.58
CA LEU A 238 -11.59 -7.48 3.02
C LEU A 238 -12.61 -7.69 1.89
N VAL A 239 -12.31 -7.17 0.69
CA VAL A 239 -13.19 -7.33 -0.48
C VAL A 239 -13.32 -8.81 -0.84
N THR A 240 -12.21 -9.53 -0.86
CA THR A 240 -12.19 -10.97 -1.17
C THR A 240 -12.99 -11.79 -0.17
N ILE A 241 -12.81 -11.56 1.13
CA ILE A 241 -13.57 -12.25 2.18
C ILE A 241 -15.08 -11.95 2.07
N ARG A 242 -15.44 -10.70 1.78
CA ARG A 242 -16.86 -10.34 1.57
C ARG A 242 -17.46 -11.10 0.40
N LYS A 243 -16.76 -11.17 -0.74
CA LYS A 243 -17.19 -11.95 -1.90
C LYS A 243 -17.36 -13.44 -1.57
N GLN A 244 -16.35 -14.04 -0.92
CA GLN A 244 -16.42 -15.45 -0.53
C GLN A 244 -17.59 -15.75 0.42
N ASN A 245 -17.84 -14.87 1.40
CA ASN A 245 -18.98 -15.03 2.31
C ASN A 245 -20.32 -14.90 1.61
N GLN A 246 -20.42 -14.01 0.61
CA GLN A 246 -21.63 -13.86 -0.20
C GLN A 246 -21.87 -15.12 -1.04
N LEU A 247 -20.85 -15.63 -1.72
CA LEU A 247 -20.92 -16.89 -2.49
C LEU A 247 -21.29 -18.07 -1.59
N ALA A 248 -20.69 -18.19 -0.41
CA ALA A 248 -21.01 -19.26 0.52
C ALA A 248 -22.47 -19.19 1.03
N LYS A 249 -23.02 -17.99 1.24
CA LYS A 249 -24.44 -17.81 1.59
C LYS A 249 -25.35 -18.22 0.43
N MET A 250 -25.03 -17.78 -0.79
CA MET A 250 -25.81 -18.14 -1.98
C MET A 250 -25.79 -19.64 -2.24
N ARG A 251 -24.60 -20.29 -2.15
CA ARG A 251 -24.47 -21.75 -2.27
C ARG A 251 -25.30 -22.49 -1.21
N LYS A 252 -25.30 -22.02 0.04
CA LYS A 252 -26.11 -22.62 1.10
C LYS A 252 -27.62 -22.46 0.82
N ALA A 253 -28.07 -21.31 0.39
CA ALA A 253 -29.46 -21.06 0.00
C ALA A 253 -29.88 -21.94 -1.19
N PHE A 254 -29.00 -22.09 -2.19
CA PHE A 254 -29.20 -22.95 -3.32
C PHE A 254 -29.39 -24.43 -2.91
N VAL A 255 -28.47 -24.99 -2.09
CA VAL A 255 -28.60 -26.38 -1.60
C VAL A 255 -29.90 -26.58 -0.84
N ASN A 256 -30.28 -25.64 0.03
CA ASN A 256 -31.55 -25.74 0.76
C ASN A 256 -32.76 -25.73 -0.19
N ASN A 257 -32.79 -24.81 -1.15
CA ASN A 257 -33.88 -24.71 -2.13
C ASN A 257 -33.94 -25.96 -3.01
N MET A 258 -32.77 -26.46 -3.49
CA MET A 258 -32.68 -27.70 -4.26
C MET A 258 -33.28 -28.88 -3.49
N THR A 259 -32.88 -29.05 -2.22
CA THR A 259 -33.38 -30.12 -1.37
C THR A 259 -34.89 -30.06 -1.25
N HIS A 260 -35.46 -28.86 -1.11
CA HIS A 260 -36.90 -28.66 -1.00
C HIS A 260 -37.61 -28.96 -2.33
N GLU A 261 -37.10 -28.44 -3.47
CA GLU A 261 -37.68 -28.63 -4.79
C GLU A 261 -37.58 -30.07 -5.29
N LEU A 262 -36.52 -30.83 -4.90
CA LEU A 262 -36.37 -32.25 -5.19
C LEU A 262 -37.29 -33.12 -4.32
N LYS A 263 -37.54 -32.72 -3.08
CA LYS A 263 -38.40 -33.48 -2.14
C LYS A 263 -39.85 -33.53 -2.62
N THR A 264 -40.35 -32.44 -3.20
CA THR A 264 -41.77 -32.33 -3.63
C THR A 264 -42.13 -33.38 -4.71
N PRO A 265 -41.47 -33.46 -5.89
CA PRO A 265 -41.79 -34.44 -6.90
C PRO A 265 -41.64 -35.87 -6.40
N VAL A 266 -40.58 -36.14 -5.61
CA VAL A 266 -40.38 -37.47 -5.01
C VAL A 266 -41.54 -37.82 -4.10
N SER A 267 -42.01 -36.89 -3.26
CA SER A 267 -43.16 -37.15 -2.38
C SER A 267 -44.48 -37.38 -3.17
N THR A 268 -44.66 -36.66 -4.28
CA THR A 268 -45.83 -36.81 -5.17
C THR A 268 -45.81 -38.19 -5.83
N VAL A 269 -44.67 -38.63 -6.34
CA VAL A 269 -44.50 -39.98 -6.92
C VAL A 269 -44.80 -41.05 -5.87
N MET A 270 -44.20 -40.93 -4.68
CA MET A 270 -44.45 -41.86 -3.56
C MET A 270 -45.94 -41.94 -3.21
N ALA A 271 -46.62 -40.81 -3.10
CA ALA A 271 -48.07 -40.75 -2.80
C ALA A 271 -48.90 -41.39 -3.92
N ALA A 272 -48.55 -41.18 -5.18
CA ALA A 272 -49.23 -41.83 -6.32
C ALA A 272 -49.05 -43.36 -6.30
N ILE A 273 -47.82 -43.85 -6.04
CA ILE A 273 -47.53 -45.28 -5.92
C ILE A 273 -48.26 -45.87 -4.70
N GLU A 274 -48.23 -45.21 -3.56
CA GLU A 274 -48.97 -45.68 -2.36
C GLU A 274 -50.49 -45.73 -2.61
N SER A 275 -51.01 -44.75 -3.34
CA SER A 275 -52.44 -44.75 -3.74
C SER A 275 -52.78 -45.92 -4.63
N ILE A 276 -51.95 -46.30 -5.58
CA ILE A 276 -52.11 -47.49 -6.43
C ILE A 276 -52.07 -48.79 -5.59
N GLN A 277 -51.15 -48.88 -4.61
CA GLN A 277 -50.94 -50.08 -3.80
C GLN A 277 -52.04 -50.28 -2.72
N ARG A 278 -52.46 -49.22 -2.04
CA ARG A 278 -53.39 -49.36 -0.88
C ARG A 278 -54.88 -49.36 -1.31
N TYR A 279 -55.26 -48.60 -2.33
CA TYR A 279 -56.67 -48.40 -2.66
C TYR A 279 -57.10 -49.24 -3.87
N GLY A 280 -56.33 -50.23 -4.25
CA GLY A 280 -56.76 -51.29 -5.16
C GLY A 280 -57.23 -50.75 -6.51
N ALA A 281 -56.43 -49.85 -7.14
CA ALA A 281 -56.72 -49.33 -8.49
C ALA A 281 -56.79 -50.45 -9.58
N LYS A 282 -56.78 -51.71 -9.19
CA LYS A 282 -56.90 -52.87 -10.09
C LYS A 282 -58.20 -52.87 -10.88
N ASP A 283 -59.26 -52.37 -10.30
CA ASP A 283 -60.58 -52.33 -10.93
C ASP A 283 -60.93 -50.98 -11.59
N ASP A 284 -60.17 -49.91 -11.34
CA ASP A 284 -60.34 -48.60 -11.95
C ASP A 284 -59.14 -48.21 -12.80
N LYS A 285 -59.15 -48.64 -14.04
CA LYS A 285 -58.06 -48.39 -15.01
C LYS A 285 -57.81 -46.89 -15.27
N GLU A 286 -58.84 -46.09 -15.19
CA GLU A 286 -58.73 -44.63 -15.44
C GLU A 286 -57.96 -43.95 -14.31
N ARG A 287 -58.23 -44.30 -13.08
CA ARG A 287 -57.54 -43.80 -11.89
C ARG A 287 -56.10 -44.27 -11.83
N MET A 288 -55.83 -45.53 -12.17
CA MET A 288 -54.46 -46.08 -12.31
C MET A 288 -53.65 -45.34 -13.35
N ASN A 289 -54.22 -45.16 -14.57
CA ASN A 289 -53.56 -44.42 -15.64
C ASN A 289 -53.25 -42.95 -15.22
N ARG A 290 -54.14 -42.32 -14.48
CA ARG A 290 -53.93 -40.98 -13.96
C ARG A 290 -52.75 -40.89 -12.99
N TYR A 291 -52.63 -41.82 -12.01
CA TYR A 291 -51.53 -41.86 -11.08
C TYR A 291 -50.20 -42.18 -11.75
N LEU A 292 -50.17 -43.10 -12.74
CA LEU A 292 -49.00 -43.39 -13.54
C LEU A 292 -48.58 -42.21 -14.40
N SER A 293 -49.53 -41.47 -14.99
CA SER A 293 -49.25 -40.23 -15.74
C SER A 293 -48.61 -39.16 -14.86
N ILE A 294 -49.18 -38.94 -13.64
CA ILE A 294 -48.64 -38.00 -12.66
C ILE A 294 -47.22 -38.43 -12.27
N SER A 295 -47.02 -39.71 -11.96
CA SER A 295 -45.68 -40.23 -11.58
C SER A 295 -44.65 -40.02 -12.68
N ARG A 296 -45.02 -40.32 -13.94
CA ARG A 296 -44.17 -40.10 -15.10
C ARG A 296 -43.78 -38.64 -15.28
N GLN A 297 -44.76 -37.76 -15.21
CA GLN A 297 -44.57 -36.33 -15.37
C GLN A 297 -43.65 -35.72 -14.27
N GLU A 298 -43.79 -36.20 -13.01
CA GLU A 298 -42.93 -35.74 -11.91
C GLU A 298 -41.53 -36.29 -12.04
N LEU A 299 -41.33 -37.52 -12.57
CA LEU A 299 -40.02 -38.08 -12.84
C LEU A 299 -39.30 -37.38 -14.00
N GLU A 300 -40.03 -37.04 -15.07
CA GLU A 300 -39.50 -36.24 -16.17
C GLU A 300 -39.08 -34.85 -15.66
N HIS A 301 -39.90 -34.22 -14.81
CA HIS A 301 -39.54 -32.94 -14.17
C HIS A 301 -38.30 -33.06 -13.25
N LEU A 302 -38.16 -34.19 -12.54
CA LEU A 302 -37.00 -34.46 -11.69
C LEU A 302 -35.72 -34.62 -12.55
N SER A 303 -35.83 -35.30 -13.69
CA SER A 303 -34.72 -35.45 -14.64
C SER A 303 -34.23 -34.11 -15.18
N ASP A 304 -35.16 -33.24 -15.58
CA ASP A 304 -34.86 -31.89 -16.06
C ASP A 304 -34.17 -31.08 -14.99
N MET A 305 -34.61 -31.20 -13.72
CA MET A 305 -33.97 -30.50 -12.60
C MET A 305 -32.54 -30.97 -12.38
N ILE A 306 -32.28 -32.28 -12.46
CA ILE A 306 -30.93 -32.86 -12.32
C ILE A 306 -30.03 -32.35 -13.45
N GLU A 307 -30.54 -32.35 -14.69
CA GLU A 307 -29.76 -31.88 -15.85
C GLU A 307 -29.38 -30.39 -15.69
N ARG A 308 -30.32 -29.54 -15.26
CA ARG A 308 -30.04 -28.14 -14.95
C ARG A 308 -28.99 -27.95 -13.83
N VAL A 309 -28.88 -28.88 -12.89
CA VAL A 309 -27.85 -28.87 -11.83
C VAL A 309 -26.52 -29.32 -12.39
N LEU A 310 -26.47 -30.35 -13.23
CA LEU A 310 -25.24 -30.80 -13.86
C LEU A 310 -24.63 -29.75 -14.79
N GLN A 311 -25.47 -28.92 -15.43
CA GLN A 311 -25.04 -27.78 -16.23
C GLN A 311 -24.26 -26.74 -15.39
N VAL A 312 -24.39 -26.70 -14.05
CA VAL A 312 -23.62 -25.85 -13.16
C VAL A 312 -22.20 -26.32 -12.92
N ASP A 313 -22.01 -27.62 -12.79
CA ASP A 313 -20.69 -28.21 -12.59
C ASP A 313 -19.79 -27.97 -13.81
N VAL A 314 -20.40 -27.93 -14.97
CA VAL A 314 -19.78 -27.52 -16.23
C VAL A 314 -19.41 -26.04 -16.25
N ALA A 315 -20.19 -25.20 -15.54
CA ALA A 315 -19.98 -23.75 -15.45
C ALA A 315 -18.84 -23.36 -14.50
N GLU A 316 -18.55 -24.17 -13.48
CA GLU A 316 -17.44 -23.90 -12.53
C GLU A 316 -16.09 -24.47 -13.03
N THR A 317 -16.09 -25.50 -13.88
CA THR A 317 -14.89 -26.18 -14.39
C THR A 317 -14.58 -25.76 -15.83
N ASN A 318 -13.53 -25.05 -16.05
CA ASN A 318 -12.74 -24.74 -17.27
C ASN A 318 -13.34 -25.01 -18.69
N GLY A 319 -14.61 -24.73 -18.89
CA GLY A 319 -15.20 -24.64 -20.23
C GLY A 319 -15.92 -25.93 -20.72
N VAL A 320 -17.08 -25.71 -21.31
CA VAL A 320 -17.82 -26.72 -22.08
C VAL A 320 -17.03 -27.03 -23.33
N LEU A 321 -16.86 -28.31 -23.67
CA LEU A 321 -16.42 -28.71 -25.01
C LEU A 321 -17.58 -28.35 -25.95
N LEU A 322 -17.45 -27.29 -26.73
CA LEU A 322 -18.46 -26.85 -27.68
C LEU A 322 -18.36 -27.69 -28.96
N GLU A 323 -19.47 -28.29 -29.38
CA GLU A 323 -19.62 -28.95 -30.66
C GLU A 323 -20.20 -27.96 -31.68
N LYS A 324 -19.34 -27.14 -32.27
CA LYS A 324 -19.78 -26.06 -33.18
C LYS A 324 -20.09 -26.59 -34.57
N THR A 325 -21.25 -26.23 -35.10
CA THR A 325 -21.74 -26.54 -36.42
C THR A 325 -22.36 -25.31 -37.09
N TRP A 326 -22.50 -25.33 -38.41
CA TRP A 326 -23.26 -24.28 -39.10
C TRP A 326 -24.75 -24.57 -39.01
N PHE A 327 -25.52 -23.56 -38.56
CA PHE A 327 -26.97 -23.61 -38.52
C PHE A 327 -27.56 -22.21 -38.72
N ASP A 328 -28.84 -22.17 -39.03
CA ASP A 328 -29.58 -20.93 -39.18
C ASP A 328 -30.16 -20.52 -37.84
N LEU A 329 -29.74 -19.35 -37.34
CA LEU A 329 -30.16 -18.78 -36.03
C LEU A 329 -31.65 -18.39 -36.05
N ASP A 330 -32.17 -17.94 -37.20
CA ASP A 330 -33.57 -17.58 -37.38
C ASP A 330 -34.50 -18.78 -37.19
N ASN A 331 -34.18 -19.88 -37.82
CA ASN A 331 -34.92 -21.15 -37.67
C ASN A 331 -34.89 -21.66 -36.21
N LEU A 332 -33.73 -21.52 -35.54
CA LEU A 332 -33.58 -21.94 -34.14
C LEU A 332 -34.46 -21.08 -33.20
N ILE A 333 -34.59 -19.80 -33.50
CA ILE A 333 -35.47 -18.87 -32.72
C ILE A 333 -36.92 -19.32 -32.96
N ASP A 334 -37.35 -19.63 -34.19
CA ASP A 334 -38.72 -20.08 -34.49
C ASP A 334 -39.06 -21.34 -33.71
N GLU A 335 -38.21 -22.35 -33.74
CA GLU A 335 -38.38 -23.58 -32.98
C GLU A 335 -38.51 -23.28 -31.45
N SER A 336 -37.69 -22.38 -30.93
CA SER A 336 -37.74 -22.01 -29.52
C SER A 336 -39.02 -21.25 -29.16
N MET A 337 -39.54 -20.40 -30.06
CA MET A 337 -40.83 -19.69 -29.89
C MET A 337 -42.01 -20.65 -29.89
N GLU A 338 -42.04 -21.61 -30.81
CA GLU A 338 -43.10 -22.61 -30.87
C GLU A 338 -43.12 -23.46 -29.59
N ASN A 339 -41.98 -23.93 -29.13
CA ASN A 339 -41.84 -24.69 -27.89
C ASN A 339 -42.29 -23.86 -26.69
N ALA A 340 -41.89 -22.57 -26.59
CA ALA A 340 -42.32 -21.67 -25.52
C ALA A 340 -43.82 -21.47 -25.47
N LYS A 341 -44.49 -21.32 -26.62
CA LYS A 341 -45.97 -21.23 -26.72
C LYS A 341 -46.67 -22.53 -26.32
N LEU A 342 -46.12 -23.68 -26.75
CA LEU A 342 -46.72 -25.00 -26.49
C LEU A 342 -46.73 -25.36 -24.99
N PHE A 343 -45.63 -25.06 -24.30
CA PHE A 343 -45.48 -25.42 -22.88
C PHE A 343 -45.92 -24.34 -21.92
N ALA A 344 -46.29 -23.12 -22.40
CA ALA A 344 -46.76 -22.07 -21.57
C ALA A 344 -48.15 -22.40 -20.98
N LYS A 345 -48.30 -22.19 -19.65
CA LYS A 345 -49.59 -22.32 -18.94
C LYS A 345 -50.42 -21.05 -19.01
N LYS A 346 -49.92 -20.01 -19.66
CA LYS A 346 -50.54 -18.70 -19.83
C LYS A 346 -50.63 -18.36 -21.30
N GLU A 347 -51.50 -17.40 -21.64
CA GLU A 347 -51.53 -16.87 -23.00
C GLU A 347 -50.29 -16.01 -23.26
N VAL A 348 -49.52 -16.41 -24.29
CA VAL A 348 -48.22 -15.80 -24.63
C VAL A 348 -48.28 -15.23 -26.05
N ASP A 349 -48.11 -13.92 -26.15
CA ASP A 349 -47.89 -13.23 -27.43
C ASP A 349 -46.40 -13.01 -27.64
N ILE A 350 -45.84 -13.71 -28.66
CA ILE A 350 -44.43 -13.56 -29.05
C ILE A 350 -44.40 -12.97 -30.45
N GLN A 351 -43.81 -11.81 -30.58
CA GLN A 351 -43.57 -11.12 -31.85
C GLN A 351 -42.08 -11.21 -32.23
N LYS A 352 -41.81 -11.52 -33.50
CA LYS A 352 -40.46 -11.58 -34.05
C LYS A 352 -40.26 -10.53 -35.12
N THR A 353 -39.16 -9.79 -35.06
CA THR A 353 -38.73 -8.81 -36.07
C THR A 353 -37.34 -9.13 -36.53
N ILE A 354 -37.16 -9.27 -37.86
CA ILE A 354 -35.90 -9.63 -38.48
C ILE A 354 -35.41 -8.50 -39.37
N THR A 355 -34.14 -8.20 -39.32
CA THR A 355 -33.50 -7.20 -40.17
C THR A 355 -32.18 -7.77 -40.71
N GLY A 356 -32.22 -8.30 -41.92
CA GLY A 356 -31.14 -9.00 -42.63
C GLY A 356 -31.65 -10.14 -43.48
N ASP A 357 -30.81 -10.72 -44.35
CA ASP A 357 -31.21 -11.73 -45.34
C ASP A 357 -30.78 -13.13 -44.95
N SER A 358 -29.78 -13.33 -44.10
CA SER A 358 -29.27 -14.67 -43.75
C SER A 358 -28.61 -14.61 -42.35
N PHE A 359 -28.93 -15.61 -41.52
CA PHE A 359 -28.45 -15.71 -40.15
C PHE A 359 -27.70 -16.99 -39.87
N GLN A 360 -26.85 -17.40 -40.83
CA GLN A 360 -26.00 -18.57 -40.68
C GLN A 360 -24.87 -18.28 -39.68
N ILE A 361 -24.78 -19.07 -38.60
CA ILE A 361 -23.82 -18.94 -37.54
C ILE A 361 -23.07 -20.24 -37.31
N PHE A 362 -21.74 -20.14 -37.05
CA PHE A 362 -20.91 -21.27 -36.63
C PHE A 362 -20.80 -21.30 -35.11
N ALA A 363 -21.66 -22.10 -34.46
CA ALA A 363 -21.77 -22.17 -33.01
C ALA A 363 -22.29 -23.55 -32.58
N ASP A 364 -22.35 -23.76 -31.25
CA ASP A 364 -22.99 -24.96 -30.72
C ASP A 364 -24.51 -24.76 -30.66
N GLN A 365 -25.22 -25.44 -31.59
CA GLN A 365 -26.66 -25.28 -31.75
C GLN A 365 -27.44 -25.64 -30.49
N ALA A 366 -27.06 -26.73 -29.77
CA ALA A 366 -27.76 -27.19 -28.58
C ALA A 366 -27.63 -26.17 -27.43
N HIS A 367 -26.43 -25.65 -27.24
CA HIS A 367 -26.18 -24.67 -26.23
C HIS A 367 -26.84 -23.33 -26.54
N ILE A 368 -26.83 -22.84 -27.80
CA ILE A 368 -27.52 -21.60 -28.19
C ILE A 368 -29.04 -21.76 -28.04
N LYS A 369 -29.61 -22.91 -28.42
CA LYS A 369 -31.02 -23.23 -28.17
C LYS A 369 -31.39 -23.14 -26.70
N ASN A 370 -30.57 -23.70 -25.82
CA ASN A 370 -30.75 -23.62 -24.37
C ASN A 370 -30.65 -22.19 -23.85
N VAL A 371 -29.77 -21.38 -24.42
CA VAL A 371 -29.69 -19.91 -24.08
C VAL A 371 -31.02 -19.21 -24.39
N ILE A 372 -31.54 -19.40 -25.61
CA ILE A 372 -32.82 -18.79 -26.03
C ILE A 372 -33.97 -19.25 -25.13
N ASN A 373 -34.05 -20.58 -24.91
CA ASN A 373 -35.09 -21.15 -24.05
C ASN A 373 -35.05 -20.62 -22.61
N ASN A 374 -33.83 -20.48 -22.01
CA ASN A 374 -33.67 -19.90 -20.68
C ASN A 374 -34.20 -18.45 -20.61
N LEU A 375 -33.99 -17.65 -21.65
CA LEU A 375 -34.44 -16.26 -21.67
C LEU A 375 -35.94 -16.21 -21.88
N LEU A 376 -36.54 -17.03 -22.76
CA LEU A 376 -37.99 -17.15 -22.97
C LEU A 376 -38.70 -17.65 -21.72
N ASP A 377 -38.16 -18.70 -21.08
CA ASP A 377 -38.70 -19.26 -19.84
C ASP A 377 -38.71 -18.15 -18.74
N ASN A 378 -37.66 -17.35 -18.63
CA ASN A 378 -37.63 -16.25 -17.68
C ASN A 378 -38.67 -15.18 -18.03
N ALA A 379 -38.80 -14.80 -19.30
CA ALA A 379 -39.80 -13.84 -19.75
C ALA A 379 -41.23 -14.30 -19.39
N ILE A 380 -41.60 -15.54 -19.67
CA ILE A 380 -42.92 -16.11 -19.34
C ILE A 380 -43.13 -16.18 -17.82
N LYS A 381 -42.09 -16.60 -17.09
CA LYS A 381 -42.13 -16.86 -15.66
C LYS A 381 -42.34 -15.58 -14.83
N TYR A 382 -41.68 -14.50 -15.23
CA TYR A 382 -41.69 -13.22 -14.51
C TYR A 382 -42.69 -12.20 -15.09
N ALA A 383 -43.38 -12.52 -16.17
CA ALA A 383 -44.51 -11.74 -16.66
C ALA A 383 -45.77 -11.96 -15.81
N GLY A 384 -46.69 -10.98 -15.88
CA GLY A 384 -48.04 -11.08 -15.31
C GLY A 384 -48.94 -12.09 -16.03
N ASP A 385 -50.27 -11.85 -16.00
CA ASP A 385 -51.24 -12.72 -16.64
C ASP A 385 -51.17 -12.66 -18.18
N GLN A 386 -50.83 -11.51 -18.73
CA GLN A 386 -50.58 -11.31 -20.17
C GLN A 386 -49.09 -11.22 -20.44
N VAL A 387 -48.59 -12.21 -21.12
CA VAL A 387 -47.14 -12.31 -21.49
C VAL A 387 -46.94 -11.73 -22.88
N LYS A 388 -46.15 -10.69 -23.00
CA LYS A 388 -45.71 -10.13 -24.29
C LYS A 388 -44.21 -10.19 -24.40
N ILE A 389 -43.70 -10.82 -25.45
CA ILE A 389 -42.31 -10.98 -25.72
C ILE A 389 -41.98 -10.46 -27.12
N ASN A 390 -41.03 -9.55 -27.24
CA ASN A 390 -40.54 -9.05 -28.52
C ASN A 390 -39.15 -9.57 -28.77
N ILE A 391 -38.94 -10.32 -29.85
CA ILE A 391 -37.66 -10.83 -30.28
C ILE A 391 -37.21 -10.05 -31.51
N ALA A 392 -36.05 -9.45 -31.46
CA ALA A 392 -35.47 -8.77 -32.62
C ALA A 392 -34.12 -9.41 -32.96
N LEU A 393 -33.98 -9.85 -34.22
CA LEU A 393 -32.75 -10.36 -34.77
C LEU A 393 -32.22 -9.41 -35.85
N SER A 394 -30.99 -8.96 -35.75
CA SER A 394 -30.41 -8.06 -36.73
C SER A 394 -28.95 -8.38 -36.98
N GLU A 395 -28.47 -8.04 -38.18
CA GLU A 395 -27.08 -8.10 -38.53
C GLU A 395 -26.36 -6.81 -38.09
N ASN A 396 -25.22 -6.97 -37.44
CA ASN A 396 -24.39 -5.86 -36.96
C ASN A 396 -22.91 -6.13 -37.33
N GLY A 397 -22.56 -5.86 -38.56
CA GLY A 397 -21.22 -6.12 -39.10
C GLY A 397 -20.90 -7.62 -39.15
N ASP A 398 -19.88 -8.06 -38.43
CA ASP A 398 -19.46 -9.46 -38.32
C ASP A 398 -20.18 -10.25 -37.22
N ARG A 399 -21.22 -9.62 -36.60
CA ARG A 399 -21.99 -10.19 -35.50
C ARG A 399 -23.48 -10.21 -35.80
N TYR A 400 -24.18 -11.10 -35.11
CA TYR A 400 -25.63 -11.07 -35.03
C TYR A 400 -26.05 -10.56 -33.67
N ARG A 401 -27.00 -9.62 -33.68
CA ARG A 401 -27.62 -9.07 -32.47
C ARG A 401 -29.00 -9.66 -32.28
N LEU A 402 -29.17 -10.42 -31.20
CA LEU A 402 -30.43 -10.95 -30.74
C LEU A 402 -30.90 -10.18 -29.50
N SER A 403 -32.08 -9.56 -29.57
CA SER A 403 -32.72 -8.87 -28.45
C SER A 403 -33.98 -9.62 -28.07
N ILE A 404 -34.15 -9.92 -26.79
CA ILE A 404 -35.37 -10.53 -26.21
C ILE A 404 -35.88 -9.58 -25.13
N GLN A 405 -37.06 -8.99 -25.37
CA GLN A 405 -37.71 -8.04 -24.49
C GLN A 405 -39.01 -8.67 -23.93
N ASP A 406 -39.22 -8.55 -22.61
CA ASP A 406 -40.42 -8.95 -21.91
C ASP A 406 -41.13 -7.76 -21.27
N ASN A 407 -42.42 -7.95 -20.94
CA ASN A 407 -43.26 -7.02 -20.18
C ASN A 407 -43.40 -7.47 -18.71
N GLY A 408 -42.40 -8.13 -18.15
CA GLY A 408 -42.46 -8.67 -16.81
C GLY A 408 -42.26 -7.61 -15.70
N ILE A 409 -42.03 -8.10 -14.49
CA ILE A 409 -41.88 -7.24 -13.29
C ILE A 409 -40.65 -6.34 -13.33
N GLY A 410 -39.72 -6.59 -14.27
CA GLY A 410 -38.43 -5.90 -14.35
C GLY A 410 -37.47 -6.25 -13.20
N ILE A 411 -36.30 -5.65 -13.25
CA ILE A 411 -35.18 -5.91 -12.31
C ILE A 411 -34.69 -4.58 -11.75
N PRO A 412 -34.76 -4.36 -10.43
CA PRO A 412 -34.22 -3.14 -9.81
C PRO A 412 -32.75 -2.92 -10.11
N LYS A 413 -32.29 -1.67 -10.34
CA LYS A 413 -30.94 -1.30 -10.70
C LYS A 413 -29.87 -1.90 -9.78
N ALA A 414 -30.17 -1.99 -8.49
CA ALA A 414 -29.26 -2.54 -7.49
C ALA A 414 -28.84 -4.01 -7.77
N TYR A 415 -29.69 -4.77 -8.47
CA TYR A 415 -29.49 -6.20 -8.72
C TYR A 415 -29.07 -6.54 -10.15
N GLN A 416 -29.19 -5.63 -11.12
CA GLN A 416 -28.93 -5.90 -12.55
C GLN A 416 -27.51 -6.40 -12.81
N LYS A 417 -26.51 -5.93 -12.06
CA LYS A 417 -25.12 -6.43 -12.19
C LYS A 417 -24.93 -7.84 -11.66
N GLY A 418 -25.75 -8.26 -10.70
CA GLY A 418 -25.63 -9.54 -10.01
C GLY A 418 -26.53 -10.65 -10.60
N VAL A 419 -27.48 -10.36 -11.50
CA VAL A 419 -28.41 -11.39 -12.00
C VAL A 419 -27.76 -12.49 -12.80
N PHE A 420 -26.56 -12.25 -13.29
CA PHE A 420 -25.75 -13.23 -14.00
C PHE A 420 -24.79 -14.03 -13.07
N ASP A 421 -24.79 -13.73 -11.77
CA ASP A 421 -23.97 -14.48 -10.81
C ASP A 421 -24.65 -15.81 -10.49
N LEU A 422 -23.84 -16.87 -10.34
CA LEU A 422 -24.33 -18.19 -9.96
C LEU A 422 -25.14 -18.13 -8.65
N PHE A 423 -26.28 -18.83 -8.64
CA PHE A 423 -27.21 -18.91 -7.51
C PHE A 423 -27.88 -17.61 -7.11
N PHE A 424 -27.66 -16.54 -7.86
CA PHE A 424 -28.26 -15.25 -7.54
C PHE A 424 -29.76 -15.23 -7.88
N ARG A 425 -30.54 -14.64 -6.99
CA ARG A 425 -31.95 -14.33 -7.17
C ARG A 425 -32.25 -12.99 -6.55
N VAL A 426 -33.07 -12.19 -7.24
CA VAL A 426 -33.54 -10.92 -6.66
C VAL A 426 -34.35 -11.26 -5.40
N PRO A 427 -34.05 -10.67 -4.24
CA PRO A 427 -34.84 -10.87 -3.03
C PRO A 427 -36.24 -10.27 -3.21
N SER A 428 -37.21 -11.11 -3.42
CA SER A 428 -38.58 -10.69 -3.63
C SER A 428 -39.42 -10.98 -2.37
N GLY A 429 -39.23 -10.22 -1.29
CA GLY A 429 -40.05 -10.24 -0.07
C GLY A 429 -40.80 -11.55 0.19
N ASN A 430 -42.14 -11.48 0.31
CA ASN A 430 -43.06 -12.63 0.53
C ASN A 430 -43.52 -13.33 -0.76
N ILE A 431 -43.01 -12.99 -1.95
CA ILE A 431 -43.44 -13.62 -3.21
C ILE A 431 -42.58 -14.89 -3.41
N HIS A 432 -42.88 -15.94 -2.62
CA HIS A 432 -42.27 -17.28 -2.77
C HIS A 432 -42.77 -18.07 -3.98
N ASN A 433 -43.64 -17.50 -4.85
CA ASN A 433 -44.33 -18.27 -5.88
C ASN A 433 -43.58 -18.54 -7.17
N VAL A 434 -42.39 -17.95 -7.36
CA VAL A 434 -41.63 -18.18 -8.58
C VAL A 434 -40.51 -19.23 -8.34
N LYS A 435 -40.74 -20.46 -8.82
CA LYS A 435 -39.78 -21.58 -8.69
C LYS A 435 -38.51 -21.34 -9.53
N GLY A 436 -37.32 -21.70 -9.03
CA GLY A 436 -36.10 -21.67 -9.80
C GLY A 436 -34.81 -21.59 -8.99
N PHE A 437 -33.72 -22.02 -9.60
CA PHE A 437 -32.43 -22.26 -8.92
C PHE A 437 -31.45 -21.08 -9.01
N GLY A 438 -31.72 -20.06 -9.83
CA GLY A 438 -30.78 -18.95 -10.06
C GLY A 438 -29.58 -19.35 -10.92
N LEU A 439 -29.75 -20.31 -11.82
CA LEU A 439 -28.71 -20.88 -12.66
C LEU A 439 -28.79 -20.45 -14.12
N GLY A 440 -30.03 -20.18 -14.61
CA GLY A 440 -30.28 -19.95 -16.03
C GLY A 440 -29.52 -18.77 -16.63
N LEU A 441 -29.53 -17.59 -15.98
CA LEU A 441 -28.82 -16.41 -16.49
C LEU A 441 -27.30 -16.53 -16.37
N ALA A 442 -26.78 -17.22 -15.35
CA ALA A 442 -25.37 -17.52 -15.23
C ALA A 442 -24.89 -18.43 -16.37
N TYR A 443 -25.66 -19.48 -16.67
CA TYR A 443 -25.42 -20.35 -17.82
C TYR A 443 -25.48 -19.57 -19.15
N VAL A 444 -26.50 -18.74 -19.35
CA VAL A 444 -26.61 -17.89 -20.54
C VAL A 444 -25.33 -17.07 -20.74
N LYS A 445 -24.91 -16.33 -19.71
CA LYS A 445 -23.71 -15.50 -19.79
C LYS A 445 -22.48 -16.31 -20.14
N GLN A 446 -22.29 -17.47 -19.54
CA GLN A 446 -21.14 -18.31 -19.77
C GLN A 446 -21.09 -18.86 -21.18
N ILE A 447 -22.20 -19.44 -21.69
CA ILE A 447 -22.26 -19.97 -23.06
C ILE A 447 -22.00 -18.87 -24.09
N ILE A 448 -22.60 -17.70 -23.90
CA ILE A 448 -22.35 -16.55 -24.78
C ILE A 448 -20.88 -16.14 -24.77
N GLN A 449 -20.25 -16.07 -23.58
CA GLN A 449 -18.82 -15.77 -23.48
C GLN A 449 -17.92 -16.82 -24.15
N GLN A 450 -18.24 -18.10 -24.03
CA GLN A 450 -17.50 -19.20 -24.71
C GLN A 450 -17.65 -19.13 -26.22
N HIS A 451 -18.74 -18.57 -26.70
CA HIS A 451 -18.94 -18.28 -28.13
C HIS A 451 -18.39 -16.87 -28.50
N GLN A 452 -17.53 -16.26 -27.68
CA GLN A 452 -16.91 -14.95 -27.92
C GLN A 452 -17.96 -13.84 -28.11
N GLY A 453 -19.16 -14.05 -27.58
CA GLY A 453 -20.25 -13.11 -27.58
C GLY A 453 -20.30 -12.24 -26.32
N THR A 454 -21.23 -11.30 -26.33
CA THR A 454 -21.57 -10.47 -25.15
C THR A 454 -23.05 -10.53 -24.88
N ILE A 455 -23.42 -10.39 -23.60
CA ILE A 455 -24.81 -10.25 -23.17
C ILE A 455 -24.95 -9.01 -22.29
N ASP A 456 -25.94 -8.17 -22.61
CA ASP A 456 -26.27 -6.99 -21.86
C ASP A 456 -27.72 -7.04 -21.39
N LEU A 457 -28.00 -6.35 -20.27
CA LEU A 457 -29.33 -6.23 -19.67
C LEU A 457 -29.72 -4.77 -19.49
N SER A 458 -30.88 -4.44 -20.03
CA SER A 458 -31.60 -3.19 -19.73
C SER A 458 -32.97 -3.55 -19.11
N SER A 459 -33.26 -3.06 -17.92
CA SER A 459 -34.50 -3.38 -17.23
C SER A 459 -34.99 -2.23 -16.37
N GLU A 460 -36.27 -2.07 -16.31
CA GLU A 460 -36.95 -1.10 -15.46
C GLU A 460 -38.05 -1.81 -14.66
N GLU A 461 -38.08 -1.53 -13.35
CA GLU A 461 -39.04 -2.16 -12.43
C GLU A 461 -40.48 -1.83 -12.83
N ALA A 462 -41.37 -2.81 -12.86
CA ALA A 462 -42.73 -2.79 -13.32
C ALA A 462 -42.96 -2.46 -14.83
N VAL A 463 -41.88 -2.39 -15.63
CA VAL A 463 -41.97 -2.17 -17.08
C VAL A 463 -41.58 -3.44 -17.85
N GLY A 464 -40.47 -4.10 -17.43
CA GLY A 464 -39.94 -5.31 -18.06
C GLY A 464 -38.43 -5.34 -18.18
N SER A 465 -37.93 -6.34 -18.90
CA SER A 465 -36.50 -6.52 -19.13
C SER A 465 -36.20 -6.75 -20.61
N THR A 466 -35.02 -6.30 -21.05
CA THR A 466 -34.47 -6.53 -22.39
C THR A 466 -33.09 -7.12 -22.25
N PHE A 467 -32.91 -8.34 -22.75
CA PHE A 467 -31.65 -8.99 -22.89
C PHE A 467 -31.12 -8.84 -24.31
N VAL A 468 -29.92 -8.33 -24.48
CA VAL A 468 -29.28 -8.12 -25.78
C VAL A 468 -28.04 -9.01 -25.85
N ILE A 469 -28.00 -9.89 -26.85
CA ILE A 469 -26.89 -10.82 -27.11
C ILE A 469 -26.25 -10.43 -28.42
N ASP A 470 -24.95 -10.24 -28.43
CA ASP A 470 -24.14 -10.07 -29.63
C ASP A 470 -23.25 -11.30 -29.82
N LEU A 471 -23.48 -12.07 -30.88
CA LEU A 471 -22.71 -13.27 -31.25
C LEU A 471 -21.91 -13.03 -32.53
N PRO A 472 -20.64 -13.41 -32.61
CA PRO A 472 -19.90 -13.39 -33.88
C PRO A 472 -20.50 -14.42 -34.83
N LYS A 473 -20.54 -14.13 -36.12
CA LYS A 473 -21.02 -15.05 -37.19
C LYS A 473 -20.20 -16.34 -37.20
N GLN A 474 -18.93 -16.23 -36.83
CA GLN A 474 -18.02 -17.36 -36.70
C GLN A 474 -17.32 -17.25 -35.34
N SER A 475 -17.67 -18.09 -34.40
CA SER A 475 -17.21 -18.04 -33.00
C SER A 475 -16.15 -19.13 -32.70
#